data_6b576f7979c12f234dc9866e75314bac
#
_entry.id   6b576f7979c12f234dc9866e75314bac
#
_cell.length_a   1.000
_cell.length_b   1.000
_cell.length_c   1.000
_cell.angle_alpha   90.00
_cell.angle_beta   90.00
_cell.angle_gamma   90.00
#
_symmetry.space_group_name_H-M   'P 1'
#
loop_
_entity.id
_entity.type
_entity.pdbx_description
1 polymer ?
#
loop_
_entity_poly.entity_id
_entity_poly.type
_entity_poly.pdbx_seq_one_letter_code
_entity_poly.pdbx_strand_id
1 'polypeptide(L)'
;MTSSYETRKSLKFVITLGAGNFGAQGNVMILTGLRASVEIQKAGGQMMSTATVRIYGVPLEDMNQLSTLAFLPLSYVRNTIKVYAVEGQTETLVFDGEIIKSYPDFQSMPDVCLYMETQIGVSAQLKPALPQSYPGSPSISSIFKSLADSIGVDFKDNGVTGTLDNPYFPGSLIDQLRQLLAASGVPFFLDNGQLSISQPGIALAAGGLVPIIDKTTGLVGYPTFDKVGVQFVTLFNPAIRFGGQIDMRSGIRQADGLWQVCSITYRLESEKPGGAWFQMIQCTGSGLVPIK
;
A
#
# COMPACT_ATOMS: atom_id res chain seq x y z
N MET A 1 25.82 -1.36 17.34
CA MET A 1 24.51 -1.22 16.73
C MET A 1 23.81 -0.08 17.44
N THR A 2 23.77 1.11 16.82
CA THR A 2 23.00 2.24 17.35
C THR A 2 21.52 1.85 17.33
N SER A 3 20.86 2.03 18.48
CA SER A 3 19.44 1.76 18.64
C SER A 3 18.65 2.53 17.59
N SER A 4 17.72 1.90 16.87
CA SER A 4 16.88 2.55 15.86
C SER A 4 15.98 3.68 16.45
N TYR A 5 15.99 3.84 17.76
CA TYR A 5 15.32 4.92 18.51
C TYR A 5 16.04 6.27 18.45
N GLU A 6 17.33 6.28 18.17
CA GLU A 6 18.15 7.53 18.17
C GLU A 6 18.18 8.23 16.81
N THR A 7 17.72 7.57 15.74
CA THR A 7 17.66 8.18 14.42
C THR A 7 16.43 9.07 14.29
N ARG A 8 16.64 10.30 13.80
CA ARG A 8 15.54 11.21 13.45
C ARG A 8 14.63 10.53 12.43
N LYS A 9 13.34 10.48 12.74
CA LYS A 9 12.28 9.91 11.92
C LYS A 9 11.52 11.05 11.26
N SER A 10 11.39 11.00 9.95
CA SER A 10 10.67 12.02 9.20
C SER A 10 9.91 11.41 8.03
N LEU A 11 8.95 12.17 7.49
CA LEU A 11 8.22 11.83 6.30
C LEU A 11 8.64 12.73 5.15
N LYS A 12 8.74 12.13 3.95
CA LYS A 12 8.93 12.87 2.70
C LYS A 12 7.77 12.55 1.78
N PHE A 13 7.23 13.57 1.16
CA PHE A 13 6.12 13.47 0.22
C PHE A 13 6.59 13.97 -1.14
N VAL A 14 6.25 13.24 -2.19
CA VAL A 14 6.41 13.67 -3.58
C VAL A 14 5.02 13.69 -4.19
N ILE A 15 4.51 14.87 -4.47
CA ILE A 15 3.16 15.09 -5.02
C ILE A 15 3.34 15.52 -6.47
N THR A 16 2.62 14.87 -7.38
CA THR A 16 2.65 15.18 -8.81
C THR A 16 1.26 15.54 -9.30
N LEU A 17 1.11 16.72 -9.87
CA LEU A 17 -0.12 17.13 -10.54
C LEU A 17 -0.24 16.44 -11.89
N GLY A 18 -1.41 15.90 -12.18
CA GLY A 18 -1.76 15.36 -13.50
C GLY A 18 -2.03 16.45 -14.54
N ALA A 19 -2.35 17.68 -14.09
CA ALA A 19 -2.50 18.86 -14.91
C ALA A 19 -2.14 20.10 -14.09
N GLY A 20 -1.52 21.10 -14.75
CA GLY A 20 -1.08 22.33 -14.08
C GLY A 20 0.31 22.21 -13.45
N ASN A 21 0.73 23.26 -12.76
CA ASN A 21 2.06 23.36 -12.14
C ASN A 21 1.96 24.04 -10.78
N PHE A 22 2.89 23.74 -9.88
CA PHE A 22 3.12 24.46 -8.62
C PHE A 22 3.98 25.71 -8.91
N GLY A 23 3.32 26.80 -9.35
CA GLY A 23 4.01 28.02 -9.75
C GLY A 23 5.15 27.78 -10.75
N ALA A 24 6.35 28.27 -10.46
CA ALA A 24 7.54 28.10 -11.30
C ALA A 24 8.24 26.73 -11.13
N GLN A 25 7.83 25.90 -10.18
CA GLN A 25 8.50 24.63 -9.84
C GLN A 25 8.09 23.45 -10.72
N GLY A 26 7.19 23.64 -11.67
CA GLY A 26 6.66 22.56 -12.48
C GLY A 26 5.53 21.79 -11.79
N ASN A 27 5.24 20.57 -12.25
CA ASN A 27 4.12 19.78 -11.75
C ASN A 27 4.45 18.86 -10.56
N VAL A 28 5.68 18.91 -10.03
CA VAL A 28 6.13 18.08 -8.91
C VAL A 28 6.46 18.93 -7.71
N MET A 29 5.89 18.62 -6.56
CA MET A 29 6.20 19.24 -5.28
C MET A 29 6.81 18.20 -4.33
N ILE A 30 7.93 18.53 -3.70
CA ILE A 30 8.59 17.70 -2.70
C ILE A 30 8.51 18.39 -1.35
N LEU A 31 7.90 17.73 -0.37
CA LEU A 31 7.75 18.21 0.99
C LEU A 31 8.55 17.34 1.95
N THR A 32 9.42 17.97 2.73
CA THR A 32 10.29 17.31 3.73
C THR A 32 10.39 18.16 4.98
N GLY A 33 10.65 17.54 6.13
CA GLY A 33 10.88 18.26 7.38
C GLY A 33 9.65 18.99 7.93
N LEU A 34 8.46 18.64 7.48
CA LEU A 34 7.20 19.19 7.96
C LEU A 34 6.56 18.29 9.01
N ARG A 35 5.83 18.89 9.95
CA ARG A 35 4.93 18.12 10.81
C ARG A 35 3.89 17.45 9.93
N ALA A 36 3.79 16.14 10.04
CA ALA A 36 2.83 15.37 9.25
C ALA A 36 2.37 14.11 9.99
N SER A 37 1.20 13.63 9.63
CA SER A 37 0.69 12.32 10.05
C SER A 37 0.15 11.56 8.85
N VAL A 38 0.47 10.28 8.78
CA VAL A 38 0.03 9.37 7.72
C VAL A 38 -0.50 8.09 8.33
N GLU A 39 -1.70 7.71 7.91
CA GLU A 39 -2.25 6.38 8.15
C GLU A 39 -2.43 5.67 6.81
N ILE A 40 -1.70 4.58 6.60
CA ILE A 40 -1.72 3.79 5.36
C ILE A 40 -2.29 2.42 5.68
N GLN A 41 -3.31 2.01 4.95
CA GLN A 41 -3.89 0.68 5.04
C GLN A 41 -3.56 -0.10 3.77
N LYS A 42 -2.67 -1.08 3.88
CA LYS A 42 -2.38 -2.03 2.81
C LYS A 42 -3.24 -3.27 3.01
N ALA A 43 -4.07 -3.54 2.01
CA ALA A 43 -4.95 -4.70 1.99
C ALA A 43 -4.81 -5.41 0.64
N GLY A 44 -5.06 -6.73 0.62
CA GLY A 44 -4.92 -7.55 -0.59
C GLY A 44 -6.24 -8.03 -1.17
N GLY A 45 -6.14 -8.65 -2.33
CA GLY A 45 -7.26 -9.23 -3.01
C GLY A 45 -8.21 -8.19 -3.60
N GLN A 46 -9.45 -8.15 -3.10
CA GLN A 46 -10.48 -7.24 -3.64
C GLN A 46 -10.35 -5.79 -3.17
N MET A 47 -9.64 -5.53 -2.08
CA MET A 47 -9.48 -4.21 -1.50
C MET A 47 -8.20 -3.54 -2.01
N MET A 48 -8.30 -2.28 -2.43
CA MET A 48 -7.13 -1.47 -2.80
C MET A 48 -6.57 -0.76 -1.57
N SER A 49 -5.25 -0.63 -1.53
CA SER A 49 -4.58 0.09 -0.45
C SER A 49 -4.93 1.57 -0.48
N THR A 50 -5.13 2.15 0.70
CA THR A 50 -5.51 3.55 0.89
C THR A 50 -4.55 4.24 1.85
N ALA A 51 -4.46 5.59 1.73
CA ALA A 51 -3.77 6.36 2.75
C ALA A 51 -4.52 7.67 3.03
N THR A 52 -4.51 8.04 4.31
CA THR A 52 -4.95 9.36 4.80
C THR A 52 -3.70 10.13 5.21
N VAL A 53 -3.53 11.33 4.67
CA VAL A 53 -2.34 12.15 4.86
C VAL A 53 -2.74 13.52 5.39
N ARG A 54 -2.06 14.01 6.42
CA ARG A 54 -2.16 15.37 6.94
C ARG A 54 -0.78 15.99 7.00
N ILE A 55 -0.58 17.13 6.33
CA ILE A 55 0.70 17.85 6.29
C ILE A 55 0.46 19.27 6.75
N TYR A 56 1.22 19.69 7.76
CA TYR A 56 1.13 21.05 8.34
C TYR A 56 2.25 21.93 7.76
N GLY A 57 1.95 23.22 7.61
CA GLY A 57 2.93 24.19 7.13
C GLY A 57 3.09 24.25 5.60
N VAL A 58 2.18 23.67 4.86
CA VAL A 58 2.10 23.82 3.39
C VAL A 58 1.52 25.21 3.08
N PRO A 59 2.09 25.99 2.14
CA PRO A 59 1.55 27.28 1.73
C PRO A 59 0.11 27.14 1.19
N LEU A 60 -0.76 28.10 1.51
CA LEU A 60 -2.17 28.07 1.11
C LEU A 60 -2.35 28.03 -0.42
N GLU A 61 -1.44 28.69 -1.16
CA GLU A 61 -1.44 28.68 -2.61
C GLU A 61 -1.29 27.25 -3.16
N ASP A 62 -0.34 26.49 -2.63
CA ASP A 62 -0.10 25.09 -3.02
C ASP A 62 -1.26 24.19 -2.58
N MET A 63 -1.82 24.42 -1.39
CA MET A 63 -3.01 23.70 -0.94
C MET A 63 -4.20 23.93 -1.90
N ASN A 64 -4.39 25.15 -2.37
CA ASN A 64 -5.48 25.49 -3.30
C ASN A 64 -5.32 24.79 -4.65
N GLN A 65 -4.10 24.62 -5.14
CA GLN A 65 -3.85 23.90 -6.40
C GLN A 65 -4.18 22.39 -6.29
N LEU A 66 -4.00 21.83 -5.10
CA LEU A 66 -4.33 20.42 -4.81
C LEU A 66 -5.79 20.22 -4.42
N SER A 67 -6.52 21.29 -4.07
CA SER A 67 -7.87 21.18 -3.53
C SER A 67 -8.85 20.66 -4.57
N THR A 68 -9.65 19.68 -4.15
CA THR A 68 -10.73 19.11 -4.94
C THR A 68 -12.06 19.43 -4.28
N LEU A 69 -12.93 20.19 -4.96
CA LEU A 69 -14.26 20.56 -4.43
C LEU A 69 -15.21 19.37 -4.38
N ALA A 70 -15.08 18.47 -5.37
CA ALA A 70 -15.85 17.23 -5.43
C ALA A 70 -15.08 16.18 -6.23
N PHE A 71 -15.27 14.92 -5.88
CA PHE A 71 -14.78 13.82 -6.70
C PHE A 71 -15.75 13.63 -7.88
N LEU A 72 -15.30 14.03 -9.07
CA LEU A 72 -16.06 13.88 -10.32
C LEU A 72 -15.39 12.79 -11.19
N PRO A 73 -15.91 11.55 -11.21
CA PRO A 73 -15.26 10.44 -11.93
C PRO A 73 -14.98 10.70 -13.40
N LEU A 74 -15.86 11.45 -14.08
CA LEU A 74 -15.74 11.78 -15.50
C LEU A 74 -14.71 12.87 -15.81
N SER A 75 -14.33 13.68 -14.82
CA SER A 75 -13.34 14.75 -14.95
C SER A 75 -12.14 14.53 -14.04
N TYR A 76 -11.90 13.29 -13.64
CA TYR A 76 -10.80 12.93 -12.74
C TYR A 76 -9.43 13.27 -13.33
N VAL A 77 -8.72 14.16 -12.66
CA VAL A 77 -7.33 14.49 -12.96
C VAL A 77 -6.45 13.62 -12.06
N ARG A 78 -5.53 12.87 -12.65
CA ARG A 78 -4.66 11.95 -11.95
C ARG A 78 -3.55 12.69 -11.20
N ASN A 79 -3.85 13.21 -10.02
CA ASN A 79 -2.84 13.69 -9.09
C ASN A 79 -2.31 12.50 -8.27
N THR A 80 -0.99 12.39 -8.10
CA THR A 80 -0.37 11.26 -7.39
C THR A 80 0.43 11.73 -6.20
N ILE A 81 0.59 10.85 -5.23
CA ILE A 81 1.43 11.06 -4.06
C ILE A 81 2.29 9.83 -3.79
N LYS A 82 3.57 10.05 -3.55
CA LYS A 82 4.48 9.05 -2.97
C LYS A 82 4.85 9.47 -1.56
N VAL A 83 4.72 8.53 -0.62
CA VAL A 83 5.07 8.74 0.77
C VAL A 83 6.29 7.89 1.10
N TYR A 84 7.31 8.53 1.62
CA TYR A 84 8.53 7.88 2.08
C TYR A 84 8.66 8.02 3.60
N ALA A 85 8.91 6.92 4.28
CA ALA A 85 9.41 6.91 5.65
C ALA A 85 10.93 7.08 5.60
N VAL A 86 11.42 8.08 6.32
CA VAL A 86 12.85 8.43 6.35
C VAL A 86 13.42 8.19 7.74
N GLU A 87 14.40 7.31 7.83
CA GLU A 87 15.13 7.00 9.06
C GLU A 87 16.61 7.31 8.83
N GLY A 88 17.08 8.44 9.37
CA GLY A 88 18.42 8.94 9.10
C GLY A 88 18.59 9.30 7.61
N GLN A 89 19.37 8.50 6.88
CA GLN A 89 19.61 8.67 5.44
C GLN A 89 18.85 7.65 4.57
N THR A 90 18.13 6.73 5.20
CA THR A 90 17.40 5.69 4.47
C THR A 90 15.98 6.16 4.18
N GLU A 91 15.63 6.21 2.90
CA GLU A 91 14.28 6.51 2.42
C GLU A 91 13.58 5.22 2.01
N THR A 92 12.46 4.89 2.63
CA THR A 92 11.65 3.73 2.29
C THR A 92 10.31 4.18 1.70
N LEU A 93 10.01 3.82 0.46
CA LEU A 93 8.70 4.06 -0.14
C LEU A 93 7.65 3.20 0.57
N VAL A 94 6.73 3.84 1.28
CA VAL A 94 5.65 3.16 2.02
C VAL A 94 4.32 3.20 1.31
N PHE A 95 4.11 4.19 0.43
CA PHE A 95 2.88 4.32 -0.34
C PHE A 95 3.12 5.05 -1.66
N ASP A 96 2.51 4.58 -2.75
CA ASP A 96 2.46 5.21 -4.06
C ASP A 96 1.03 5.10 -4.59
N GLY A 97 0.30 6.21 -4.62
CA GLY A 97 -1.12 6.19 -5.00
C GLY A 97 -1.62 7.49 -5.60
N GLU A 98 -2.91 7.51 -5.89
CA GLU A 98 -3.61 8.63 -6.53
C GLU A 98 -4.44 9.38 -5.49
N ILE A 99 -4.48 10.71 -5.58
CA ILE A 99 -5.22 11.58 -4.67
C ILE A 99 -6.70 11.58 -5.11
N ILE A 100 -7.59 11.12 -4.22
CA ILE A 100 -9.04 11.12 -4.45
C ILE A 100 -9.65 12.43 -4.00
N LYS A 101 -9.18 12.91 -2.82
CA LYS A 101 -9.71 14.11 -2.17
C LYS A 101 -8.57 14.86 -1.51
N SER A 102 -8.56 16.17 -1.66
CA SER A 102 -7.58 17.03 -1.01
C SER A 102 -8.21 18.39 -0.72
N TYR A 103 -7.95 18.93 0.46
CA TYR A 103 -8.38 20.27 0.86
C TYR A 103 -7.58 20.79 2.05
N PRO A 104 -7.48 22.14 2.22
CA PRO A 104 -6.97 22.72 3.45
C PRO A 104 -7.99 22.52 4.58
N ASP A 105 -7.58 21.85 5.64
CA ASP A 105 -8.40 21.63 6.83
C ASP A 105 -8.15 22.73 7.85
N PHE A 106 -9.16 23.57 8.07
CA PHE A 106 -9.16 24.69 9.02
C PHE A 106 -9.85 24.36 10.35
N GLN A 107 -10.37 23.15 10.53
CA GLN A 107 -11.16 22.82 11.74
C GLN A 107 -10.32 22.84 13.02
N SER A 108 -9.02 22.62 12.90
CA SER A 108 -8.08 22.59 14.04
C SER A 108 -7.26 23.87 14.18
N MET A 109 -7.81 25.04 13.78
CA MET A 109 -7.09 26.30 13.92
C MET A 109 -6.54 26.52 15.35
N PRO A 110 -5.27 27.02 15.50
CA PRO A 110 -4.41 27.55 14.43
C PRO A 110 -3.64 26.51 13.60
N ASP A 111 -3.77 25.22 13.88
CA ASP A 111 -3.05 24.12 13.25
C ASP A 111 -3.72 23.71 11.91
N VAL A 112 -3.61 24.58 10.90
CA VAL A 112 -4.11 24.28 9.54
C VAL A 112 -3.24 23.21 8.88
N CYS A 113 -3.88 22.23 8.23
CA CYS A 113 -3.17 21.19 7.48
C CYS A 113 -3.76 20.96 6.08
N LEU A 114 -2.91 20.50 5.18
CA LEU A 114 -3.35 19.88 3.93
C LEU A 114 -3.82 18.46 4.26
N TYR A 115 -5.12 18.22 4.09
CA TYR A 115 -5.73 16.90 4.24
C TYR A 115 -5.87 16.22 2.89
N MET A 116 -5.48 14.94 2.81
CA MET A 116 -5.61 14.14 1.58
C MET A 116 -6.10 12.73 1.89
N GLU A 117 -7.03 12.25 1.06
CA GLU A 117 -7.43 10.84 0.95
C GLU A 117 -6.90 10.30 -0.37
N THR A 118 -6.25 9.17 -0.32
CA THR A 118 -5.53 8.60 -1.46
C THR A 118 -5.78 7.10 -1.58
N GLN A 119 -5.70 6.57 -2.81
CA GLN A 119 -5.90 5.14 -3.07
C GLN A 119 -5.05 4.69 -4.25
N ILE A 120 -4.64 3.44 -4.24
CA ILE A 120 -3.93 2.81 -5.36
C ILE A 120 -4.94 2.39 -6.43
N GLY A 121 -4.63 2.64 -7.72
CA GLY A 121 -5.39 2.11 -8.85
C GLY A 121 -6.71 2.81 -9.15
N VAL A 122 -6.93 4.03 -8.69
CA VAL A 122 -8.17 4.80 -8.96
C VAL A 122 -8.40 4.98 -10.45
N SER A 123 -7.38 5.38 -11.21
CA SER A 123 -7.48 5.54 -12.66
C SER A 123 -7.80 4.23 -13.38
N ALA A 124 -7.23 3.11 -12.93
CA ALA A 124 -7.50 1.79 -13.48
C ALA A 124 -8.91 1.28 -13.13
N GLN A 125 -9.51 1.79 -12.06
CA GLN A 125 -10.89 1.50 -11.66
C GLN A 125 -11.91 2.36 -12.40
N LEU A 126 -11.59 3.64 -12.64
CA LEU A 126 -12.53 4.61 -13.25
C LEU A 126 -12.52 4.60 -14.78
N LYS A 127 -11.36 4.37 -15.38
CA LYS A 127 -11.25 4.40 -16.85
C LYS A 127 -11.90 3.15 -17.44
N PRO A 128 -12.78 3.33 -18.46
CA PRO A 128 -13.26 2.21 -19.25
C PRO A 128 -12.08 1.47 -19.89
N ALA A 129 -12.11 0.13 -19.83
CA ALA A 129 -11.16 -0.72 -20.50
C ALA A 129 -11.87 -1.63 -21.49
N LEU A 130 -11.19 -1.99 -22.57
CA LEU A 130 -11.71 -2.99 -23.48
C LEU A 130 -11.82 -4.33 -22.78
N PRO A 131 -12.93 -5.07 -22.95
CA PRO A 131 -13.03 -6.43 -22.47
C PRO A 131 -11.89 -7.29 -23.04
N GLN A 132 -11.29 -8.10 -22.19
CA GLN A 132 -10.22 -9.01 -22.62
C GLN A 132 -10.76 -10.44 -22.80
N SER A 133 -10.46 -11.01 -23.94
CA SER A 133 -10.82 -12.37 -24.30
C SER A 133 -9.56 -13.15 -24.71
N TYR A 134 -9.38 -14.31 -24.14
CA TYR A 134 -8.21 -15.16 -24.37
C TYR A 134 -8.66 -16.52 -24.91
N PRO A 135 -8.58 -16.77 -26.22
CA PRO A 135 -8.96 -18.06 -26.79
C PRO A 135 -7.98 -19.17 -26.36
N GLY A 136 -8.51 -20.37 -26.19
CA GLY A 136 -7.73 -21.53 -25.73
C GLY A 136 -7.54 -21.57 -24.22
N SER A 137 -6.41 -22.10 -23.79
CA SER A 137 -6.09 -22.29 -22.36
C SER A 137 -4.84 -21.52 -21.95
N PRO A 138 -4.88 -20.17 -21.92
CA PRO A 138 -3.74 -19.35 -21.52
C PRO A 138 -3.36 -19.61 -20.06
N SER A 139 -2.08 -19.39 -19.72
CA SER A 139 -1.63 -19.47 -18.34
C SER A 139 -2.19 -18.30 -17.52
N ILE A 140 -2.55 -18.57 -16.26
CA ILE A 140 -3.05 -17.53 -15.34
C ILE A 140 -2.05 -16.39 -15.21
N SER A 141 -0.76 -16.71 -15.13
CA SER A 141 0.31 -15.71 -15.04
C SER A 141 0.35 -14.78 -16.26
N SER A 142 0.14 -15.31 -17.49
CA SER A 142 0.14 -14.49 -18.70
C SER A 142 -1.02 -13.51 -18.75
N ILE A 143 -2.19 -13.88 -18.21
CA ILE A 143 -3.37 -13.01 -18.12
C ILE A 143 -3.09 -11.89 -17.12
N PHE A 144 -2.56 -12.19 -15.92
CA PHE A 144 -2.17 -11.17 -14.94
C PHE A 144 -1.13 -10.19 -15.49
N LYS A 145 -0.15 -10.71 -16.25
CA LYS A 145 0.86 -9.87 -16.91
C LYS A 145 0.23 -8.91 -17.91
N SER A 146 -0.68 -9.38 -18.77
CA SER A 146 -1.39 -8.54 -19.74
C SER A 146 -2.19 -7.42 -19.05
N LEU A 147 -2.83 -7.73 -17.91
CA LEU A 147 -3.54 -6.72 -17.11
C LEU A 147 -2.58 -5.74 -16.44
N ALA A 148 -1.44 -6.19 -15.91
CA ALA A 148 -0.41 -5.32 -15.33
C ALA A 148 0.14 -4.35 -16.37
N ASP A 149 0.46 -4.83 -17.57
CA ASP A 149 0.91 -4.02 -18.70
C ASP A 149 -0.16 -2.97 -19.09
N SER A 150 -1.44 -3.35 -19.09
CA SER A 150 -2.56 -2.45 -19.37
C SER A 150 -2.78 -1.39 -18.29
N ILE A 151 -2.49 -1.69 -17.04
CA ILE A 151 -2.54 -0.74 -15.90
C ILE A 151 -1.31 0.19 -15.94
N GLY A 152 -0.19 -0.29 -16.51
CA GLY A 152 1.09 0.41 -16.53
C GLY A 152 1.90 0.24 -15.25
N VAL A 153 1.89 -0.98 -14.67
CA VAL A 153 2.63 -1.34 -13.46
C VAL A 153 3.58 -2.52 -13.74
N ASP A 154 4.64 -2.62 -12.95
CA ASP A 154 5.55 -3.75 -13.02
C ASP A 154 4.84 -5.04 -12.62
N PHE A 155 5.24 -6.16 -13.24
CA PHE A 155 4.66 -7.47 -12.95
C PHE A 155 5.69 -8.41 -12.31
N LYS A 156 5.28 -9.08 -11.22
CA LYS A 156 6.09 -10.10 -10.56
C LYS A 156 5.28 -11.37 -10.32
N ASP A 157 5.70 -12.47 -10.95
CA ASP A 157 5.17 -13.80 -10.71
C ASP A 157 6.04 -14.55 -9.69
N ASN A 158 5.43 -15.06 -8.64
CA ASN A 158 6.09 -15.88 -7.62
C ASN A 158 5.71 -17.37 -7.77
N GLY A 159 5.81 -17.90 -9.00
CA GLY A 159 5.65 -19.30 -9.30
C GLY A 159 4.20 -19.76 -9.45
N VAL A 160 3.32 -18.91 -9.97
CA VAL A 160 1.92 -19.27 -10.25
C VAL A 160 1.85 -20.23 -11.44
N THR A 161 1.18 -21.36 -11.24
CA THR A 161 0.91 -22.38 -12.26
C THR A 161 -0.60 -22.50 -12.50
N GLY A 162 -0.98 -23.05 -13.64
CA GLY A 162 -2.38 -23.27 -14.02
C GLY A 162 -2.80 -22.47 -15.26
N THR A 163 -3.94 -22.87 -15.81
CA THR A 163 -4.55 -22.29 -17.01
C THR A 163 -6.04 -22.04 -16.78
N LEU A 164 -6.63 -21.16 -17.56
CA LEU A 164 -8.08 -20.94 -17.64
C LEU A 164 -8.54 -21.19 -19.07
N ASP A 165 -9.67 -21.87 -19.25
CA ASP A 165 -10.18 -22.20 -20.58
C ASP A 165 -11.08 -21.09 -21.11
N ASN A 166 -10.67 -20.49 -22.26
CA ASN A 166 -11.39 -19.43 -22.96
C ASN A 166 -11.93 -18.31 -22.03
N PRO A 167 -11.11 -17.73 -21.13
CA PRO A 167 -11.60 -16.74 -20.19
C PRO A 167 -11.96 -15.43 -20.90
N TYR A 168 -13.00 -14.77 -20.37
CA TYR A 168 -13.48 -13.46 -20.81
C TYR A 168 -13.73 -12.56 -19.61
N PHE A 169 -13.10 -11.39 -19.61
CA PHE A 169 -13.14 -10.43 -18.49
C PHE A 169 -13.60 -9.06 -18.97
N PRO A 170 -14.87 -8.66 -18.72
CA PRO A 170 -15.38 -7.33 -18.99
C PRO A 170 -15.15 -6.36 -17.83
N GLY A 171 -15.36 -5.06 -18.07
CA GLY A 171 -15.32 -4.01 -17.06
C GLY A 171 -14.00 -3.27 -17.02
N SER A 172 -13.79 -2.48 -15.93
CA SER A 172 -12.53 -1.78 -15.70
C SER A 172 -11.37 -2.74 -15.46
N LEU A 173 -10.11 -2.25 -15.57
CA LEU A 173 -8.93 -3.11 -15.35
C LEU A 173 -8.91 -3.72 -13.94
N ILE A 174 -9.37 -2.99 -12.94
CA ILE A 174 -9.50 -3.51 -11.57
C ILE A 174 -10.60 -4.57 -11.47
N ASP A 175 -11.72 -4.39 -12.18
CA ASP A 175 -12.78 -5.41 -12.20
C ASP A 175 -12.32 -6.68 -12.90
N GLN A 176 -11.54 -6.56 -13.97
CA GLN A 176 -10.93 -7.70 -14.66
C GLN A 176 -9.96 -8.45 -13.75
N LEU A 177 -9.13 -7.75 -12.95
CA LEU A 177 -8.27 -8.38 -11.93
C LEU A 177 -9.07 -9.12 -10.85
N ARG A 178 -10.18 -8.53 -10.37
CA ARG A 178 -11.07 -9.18 -9.38
C ARG A 178 -11.76 -10.42 -9.94
N GLN A 179 -12.20 -10.37 -11.19
CA GLN A 179 -12.79 -11.51 -11.88
C GLN A 179 -11.76 -12.62 -12.08
N LEU A 180 -10.52 -12.26 -12.45
CA LEU A 180 -9.43 -13.22 -12.59
C LEU A 180 -9.08 -13.88 -11.26
N LEU A 181 -9.04 -13.11 -10.15
CA LEU A 181 -8.89 -13.67 -8.79
C LEU A 181 -10.03 -14.65 -8.49
N ALA A 182 -11.29 -14.26 -8.78
CA ALA A 182 -12.45 -15.12 -8.50
C ALA A 182 -12.43 -16.41 -9.33
N ALA A 183 -11.97 -16.36 -10.59
CA ALA A 183 -11.91 -17.51 -11.49
C ALA A 183 -10.73 -18.44 -11.19
N SER A 184 -9.58 -17.89 -10.82
CA SER A 184 -8.35 -18.67 -10.62
C SER A 184 -8.05 -19.03 -9.16
N GLY A 185 -8.60 -18.28 -8.21
CA GLY A 185 -8.24 -18.34 -6.79
C GLY A 185 -6.83 -17.79 -6.48
N VAL A 186 -6.12 -17.25 -7.47
CA VAL A 186 -4.75 -16.74 -7.31
C VAL A 186 -4.79 -15.33 -6.73
N PRO A 187 -4.26 -15.11 -5.52
CA PRO A 187 -4.22 -13.79 -4.92
C PRO A 187 -3.24 -12.87 -5.66
N PHE A 188 -3.61 -11.59 -5.76
CA PHE A 188 -2.74 -10.56 -6.28
C PHE A 188 -2.56 -9.42 -5.27
N PHE A 189 -1.43 -8.75 -5.38
CA PHE A 189 -1.02 -7.65 -4.51
C PHE A 189 -0.56 -6.49 -5.40
N LEU A 190 -1.34 -5.42 -5.42
CA LEU A 190 -0.97 -4.20 -6.12
C LEU A 190 -0.42 -3.21 -5.09
N ASP A 191 0.89 -2.99 -5.12
CA ASP A 191 1.59 -2.13 -4.16
C ASP A 191 2.78 -1.44 -4.80
N ASN A 192 2.93 -0.14 -4.51
CA ASN A 192 4.07 0.68 -4.93
C ASN A 192 4.44 0.54 -6.43
N GLY A 193 3.42 0.54 -7.30
CA GLY A 193 3.61 0.45 -8.76
C GLY A 193 3.92 -0.97 -9.27
N GLN A 194 3.77 -2.01 -8.44
CA GLN A 194 3.99 -3.40 -8.83
C GLN A 194 2.77 -4.27 -8.57
N LEU A 195 2.39 -5.10 -9.54
CA LEU A 195 1.42 -6.18 -9.40
C LEU A 195 2.17 -7.49 -9.16
N SER A 196 2.02 -8.06 -7.97
CA SER A 196 2.63 -9.34 -7.61
C SER A 196 1.57 -10.41 -7.44
N ILE A 197 1.84 -11.63 -7.90
CA ILE A 197 0.98 -12.80 -7.72
C ILE A 197 1.75 -13.95 -7.07
N SER A 198 1.04 -14.80 -6.34
CA SER A 198 1.60 -16.02 -5.75
C SER A 198 0.56 -17.14 -5.71
N GLN A 199 1.00 -18.37 -5.55
CA GLN A 199 0.07 -19.47 -5.28
C GLN A 199 -0.71 -19.23 -3.98
N PRO A 200 -1.99 -19.65 -3.90
CA PRO A 200 -2.76 -19.55 -2.67
C PRO A 200 -2.02 -20.16 -1.48
N GLY A 201 -1.93 -19.44 -0.36
CA GLY A 201 -1.22 -19.87 0.85
C GLY A 201 0.30 -19.79 0.78
N ILE A 202 0.89 -19.33 -0.33
CA ILE A 202 2.33 -19.11 -0.47
C ILE A 202 2.62 -17.61 -0.39
N ALA A 203 3.47 -17.23 0.57
CA ALA A 203 3.90 -15.85 0.72
C ALA A 203 4.74 -15.39 -0.48
N LEU A 204 4.64 -14.09 -0.81
CA LEU A 204 5.51 -13.49 -1.82
C LEU A 204 6.98 -13.67 -1.43
N ALA A 205 7.79 -14.14 -2.37
CA ALA A 205 9.22 -14.28 -2.15
C ALA A 205 9.85 -12.91 -1.86
N ALA A 206 10.36 -12.74 -0.65
CA ALA A 206 10.91 -11.47 -0.18
C ALA A 206 12.27 -11.13 -0.80
N GLY A 207 12.90 -12.05 -1.54
CA GLY A 207 14.27 -11.85 -2.06
C GLY A 207 15.33 -11.68 -0.95
N GLY A 208 15.00 -12.01 0.31
CA GLY A 208 15.87 -11.82 1.47
C GLY A 208 15.46 -12.73 2.65
N LEU A 209 16.09 -12.49 3.79
CA LEU A 209 15.79 -13.21 5.02
C LEU A 209 14.35 -12.89 5.49
N VAL A 210 13.65 -13.92 5.98
CA VAL A 210 12.35 -13.76 6.64
C VAL A 210 12.56 -12.93 7.93
N PRO A 211 11.90 -11.76 8.08
CA PRO A 211 12.08 -10.94 9.28
C PRO A 211 11.56 -11.65 10.52
N ILE A 212 12.40 -11.68 11.56
CA ILE A 212 12.05 -12.19 12.88
C ILE A 212 11.35 -11.09 13.66
N ILE A 213 10.22 -11.43 14.28
CA ILE A 213 9.41 -10.51 15.08
C ILE A 213 9.39 -10.98 16.52
N ASP A 214 10.15 -10.28 17.35
CA ASP A 214 10.26 -10.54 18.79
C ASP A 214 10.40 -9.22 19.57
N LYS A 215 10.51 -9.31 20.89
CA LYS A 215 10.69 -8.14 21.78
C LYS A 215 11.95 -7.32 21.48
N THR A 216 12.97 -7.91 20.83
CA THR A 216 14.24 -7.24 20.52
C THR A 216 14.22 -6.61 19.13
N THR A 217 13.33 -7.06 18.25
CA THR A 217 13.19 -6.59 16.87
C THR A 217 12.04 -5.60 16.70
N GLY A 218 11.39 -5.19 17.80
CA GLY A 218 10.41 -4.12 17.80
C GLY A 218 8.95 -4.55 18.00
N LEU A 219 8.67 -5.79 18.40
CA LEU A 219 7.32 -6.22 18.80
C LEU A 219 6.84 -5.38 19.98
N VAL A 220 5.67 -4.76 19.87
CA VAL A 220 5.04 -3.94 20.89
C VAL A 220 3.91 -4.74 21.55
N GLY A 221 4.09 -5.08 22.82
CA GLY A 221 3.12 -5.91 23.55
C GLY A 221 3.15 -7.37 23.12
N TYR A 222 1.98 -7.99 23.07
CA TYR A 222 1.81 -9.38 22.69
C TYR A 222 0.87 -9.49 21.47
N PRO A 223 1.03 -10.52 20.62
CA PRO A 223 0.11 -10.77 19.53
C PRO A 223 -1.28 -11.15 20.08
N THR A 224 -2.29 -10.80 19.31
CA THR A 224 -3.69 -11.18 19.52
C THR A 224 -4.16 -12.09 18.40
N PHE A 225 -5.23 -12.83 18.64
CA PHE A 225 -5.80 -13.76 17.66
C PHE A 225 -7.13 -13.24 17.16
N ASP A 226 -7.37 -13.38 15.88
CA ASP A 226 -8.65 -13.10 15.24
C ASP A 226 -9.09 -14.26 14.33
N LYS A 227 -10.16 -14.06 13.54
CA LYS A 227 -10.68 -15.09 12.62
C LYS A 227 -9.75 -15.39 11.45
N VAL A 228 -8.81 -14.50 11.15
CA VAL A 228 -7.87 -14.62 10.03
C VAL A 228 -6.57 -15.28 10.48
N GLY A 229 -6.15 -15.03 11.71
CA GLY A 229 -4.93 -15.58 12.29
C GLY A 229 -4.39 -14.73 13.44
N VAL A 230 -3.22 -14.15 13.27
CA VAL A 230 -2.51 -13.39 14.31
C VAL A 230 -2.43 -11.92 13.92
N GLN A 231 -2.71 -11.04 14.88
CA GLN A 231 -2.55 -9.60 14.77
C GLN A 231 -1.60 -9.08 15.83
N PHE A 232 -0.69 -8.18 15.46
CA PHE A 232 0.28 -7.58 16.37
C PHE A 232 0.71 -6.19 15.93
N VAL A 233 1.31 -5.46 16.84
CA VAL A 233 1.90 -4.13 16.58
C VAL A 233 3.41 -4.25 16.68
N THR A 234 4.13 -3.60 15.76
CA THR A 234 5.59 -3.46 15.83
C THR A 234 5.99 -2.03 15.50
N LEU A 235 7.18 -1.65 15.94
CA LEU A 235 7.85 -0.47 15.41
C LEU A 235 7.97 -0.61 13.89
N PHE A 236 8.01 0.52 13.19
CA PHE A 236 8.18 0.50 11.75
C PHE A 236 9.42 -0.31 11.36
N ASN A 237 9.22 -1.31 10.52
CA ASN A 237 10.27 -2.17 10.00
C ASN A 237 10.05 -2.38 8.49
N PRO A 238 10.87 -1.80 7.63
CA PRO A 238 10.72 -1.88 6.18
C PRO A 238 10.95 -3.29 5.60
N ALA A 239 11.53 -4.21 6.38
CA ALA A 239 11.70 -5.60 5.97
C ALA A 239 10.37 -6.38 5.96
N ILE A 240 9.37 -5.92 6.72
CA ILE A 240 8.04 -6.52 6.72
C ILE A 240 7.27 -6.01 5.51
N ARG A 241 6.97 -6.90 4.58
CA ARG A 241 6.31 -6.55 3.31
C ARG A 241 4.91 -7.13 3.26
N PHE A 242 4.02 -6.38 2.64
CA PHE A 242 2.67 -6.82 2.31
C PHE A 242 2.73 -8.06 1.39
N GLY A 243 1.99 -9.12 1.75
CA GLY A 243 2.06 -10.43 1.08
C GLY A 243 3.29 -11.28 1.42
N GLY A 244 4.28 -10.73 2.15
CA GLY A 244 5.50 -11.42 2.55
C GLY A 244 5.33 -12.36 3.73
N GLN A 245 6.42 -13.00 4.15
CA GLN A 245 6.47 -13.92 5.29
C GLN A 245 7.22 -13.28 6.46
N ILE A 246 6.82 -13.62 7.68
CA ILE A 246 7.48 -13.28 8.93
C ILE A 246 7.67 -14.53 9.80
N ASP A 247 8.65 -14.50 10.70
CA ASP A 247 8.88 -15.49 11.77
C ASP A 247 8.58 -14.85 13.12
N MET A 248 7.42 -15.19 13.70
CA MET A 248 6.98 -14.68 15.00
C MET A 248 7.63 -15.46 16.13
N ARG A 249 8.22 -14.76 17.08
CA ARG A 249 8.83 -15.31 18.31
C ARG A 249 8.39 -14.50 19.54
N SER A 250 7.12 -14.58 19.83
CA SER A 250 6.48 -13.78 20.89
C SER A 250 6.56 -14.41 22.28
N GLY A 251 6.87 -15.71 22.36
CA GLY A 251 6.76 -16.55 23.55
C GLY A 251 5.35 -17.08 23.81
N ILE A 252 4.39 -16.78 22.93
CA ILE A 252 3.06 -17.40 22.92
C ILE A 252 3.06 -18.51 21.89
N ARG A 253 3.08 -19.77 22.33
CA ARG A 253 3.24 -20.94 21.46
C ARG A 253 2.33 -20.97 20.23
N GLN A 254 1.08 -20.53 20.38
CA GLN A 254 0.10 -20.52 19.29
C GLN A 254 0.35 -19.43 18.25
N ALA A 255 1.08 -18.36 18.64
CA ALA A 255 1.46 -17.26 17.76
C ALA A 255 2.84 -17.44 17.14
N ASP A 256 3.71 -18.27 17.75
CA ASP A 256 5.08 -18.46 17.29
C ASP A 256 5.12 -19.29 16.01
N GLY A 257 6.00 -18.92 15.08
CA GLY A 257 6.21 -19.59 13.80
C GLY A 257 6.09 -18.68 12.58
N LEU A 258 5.99 -19.31 11.43
CA LEU A 258 5.93 -18.63 10.14
C LEU A 258 4.51 -18.21 9.79
N TRP A 259 4.34 -16.94 9.44
CA TRP A 259 3.06 -16.33 9.09
C TRP A 259 3.17 -15.53 7.80
N GLN A 260 2.09 -15.50 7.02
CA GLN A 260 1.97 -14.65 5.84
C GLN A 260 1.27 -13.33 6.19
N VAL A 261 1.87 -12.22 5.82
CA VAL A 261 1.32 -10.88 6.04
C VAL A 261 0.18 -10.62 5.07
N CYS A 262 -1.04 -10.47 5.56
CA CYS A 262 -2.24 -10.23 4.73
C CYS A 262 -2.76 -8.78 4.82
N SER A 263 -2.36 -8.02 5.84
CA SER A 263 -2.68 -6.59 5.95
C SER A 263 -1.60 -5.88 6.77
N ILE A 264 -1.31 -4.64 6.41
CA ILE A 264 -0.44 -3.74 7.18
C ILE A 264 -1.13 -2.39 7.30
N THR A 265 -1.26 -1.89 8.52
CA THR A 265 -1.64 -0.50 8.77
C THR A 265 -0.45 0.26 9.35
N TYR A 266 0.07 1.22 8.60
CA TYR A 266 1.13 2.10 9.10
C TYR A 266 0.49 3.32 9.78
N ARG A 267 1.05 3.71 10.93
CA ARG A 267 0.80 5.00 11.59
C ARG A 267 2.12 5.68 11.81
N LEU A 268 2.39 6.69 10.96
CA LEU A 268 3.66 7.39 10.93
C LEU A 268 3.43 8.88 11.13
N GLU A 269 4.13 9.48 12.08
CA GLU A 269 4.07 10.90 12.37
C GLU A 269 5.48 11.49 12.36
N SER A 270 5.67 12.61 11.68
CA SER A 270 6.94 13.33 11.63
C SER A 270 6.85 14.70 12.32
N GLU A 271 7.97 15.17 12.85
CA GLU A 271 8.13 16.46 13.51
C GLU A 271 7.08 16.68 14.61
N LYS A 272 6.74 15.61 15.34
CA LYS A 272 5.81 15.60 16.46
C LYS A 272 6.47 14.91 17.65
N PRO A 273 6.65 15.58 18.80
CA PRO A 273 7.16 14.94 20.01
C PRO A 273 6.29 13.74 20.43
N GLY A 274 6.91 12.56 20.63
CA GLY A 274 6.18 11.33 20.95
C GLY A 274 5.28 10.80 19.82
N GLY A 275 5.51 11.25 18.58
CA GLY A 275 4.73 10.84 17.41
C GLY A 275 4.78 9.33 17.15
N ALA A 276 3.69 8.82 16.59
CA ALA A 276 3.57 7.41 16.24
C ALA A 276 4.55 7.03 15.12
N TRP A 277 5.21 5.87 15.26
CA TRP A 277 6.08 5.29 14.24
C TRP A 277 5.95 3.78 14.28
N PHE A 278 4.73 3.32 14.01
CA PHE A 278 4.30 1.94 14.22
C PHE A 278 3.65 1.37 12.97
N GLN A 279 3.61 0.05 12.93
CA GLN A 279 2.81 -0.71 11.99
C GLN A 279 2.04 -1.79 12.74
N MET A 280 0.75 -1.89 12.42
CA MET A 280 -0.13 -2.98 12.86
C MET A 280 -0.24 -3.98 11.72
N ILE A 281 0.02 -5.23 12.01
CA ILE A 281 0.14 -6.28 11.01
C ILE A 281 -0.86 -7.37 11.34
N GLN A 282 -1.60 -7.79 10.32
CA GLN A 282 -2.46 -8.95 10.38
C GLN A 282 -1.89 -10.04 9.48
N CYS A 283 -1.80 -11.23 10.02
CA CYS A 283 -1.21 -12.38 9.33
C CYS A 283 -2.18 -13.55 9.30
N THR A 284 -2.07 -14.35 8.25
CA THR A 284 -2.74 -15.64 8.13
C THR A 284 -1.72 -16.77 8.24
N GLY A 285 -2.14 -17.94 8.73
CA GLY A 285 -1.26 -19.12 8.79
C GLY A 285 -0.79 -19.52 7.40
N SER A 286 0.50 -19.81 7.26
CA SER A 286 1.03 -20.37 6.02
C SER A 286 0.36 -21.72 5.76
N GLY A 287 -0.34 -21.85 4.63
CA GLY A 287 -1.11 -23.06 4.27
C GLY A 287 -2.58 -23.04 4.66
N LEU A 288 -3.08 -22.02 5.36
CA LEU A 288 -4.52 -21.82 5.57
C LEU A 288 -5.10 -21.13 4.32
N VAL A 289 -5.87 -21.88 3.54
CA VAL A 289 -6.68 -21.31 2.46
C VAL A 289 -7.81 -20.51 3.11
N PRO A 290 -8.05 -19.23 2.75
CA PRO A 290 -9.20 -18.50 3.24
C PRO A 290 -10.48 -19.32 2.95
N ILE A 291 -11.30 -19.52 3.96
CA ILE A 291 -12.61 -20.14 3.79
C ILE A 291 -13.43 -19.23 2.87
N LYS A 292 -13.89 -19.78 1.75
CA LYS A 292 -14.74 -19.08 0.77
C LYS A 292 -16.05 -18.63 1.39
#